data_bd42450bdc7b832f9e9901c840d394da
#
_entry.id   bd42450bdc7b832f9e9901c840d394da
#
_cell.length_a   1.000
_cell.length_b   1.000
_cell.length_c   1.000
_cell.angle_alpha   90.00
_cell.angle_beta   90.00
_cell.angle_gamma   90.00
#
_symmetry.space_group_name_H-M   'P 1'
#
loop_
_entity.id
_entity.type
_entity.pdbx_description
1 polymer ?
#
loop_
_entity_poly.entity_id
_entity_poly.type
_entity_poly.pdbx_seq_one_letter_code
_entity_poly.pdbx_strand_id
1 'polypeptide(L)'
;MEEEKLKVLLCIAKCKQRVGRGLAIDVLKGSHSVRVFNRRLQLNSAFGSLKELSEEELETLIQELEEEGMIVETEDEYPRLVLTEASKELLHDHVGELDL
;
A
#
# COMPACT_ATOMS: atom_id res chain seq x y z
N MET A 1 -6.17 -4.66 -14.23
CA MET A 1 -6.40 -4.16 -12.84
C MET A 1 -6.55 -2.66 -12.88
N GLU A 2 -7.40 -2.13 -12.03
CA GLU A 2 -7.61 -0.70 -11.94
C GLU A 2 -6.37 0.02 -11.45
N GLU A 3 -6.17 1.23 -11.96
CA GLU A 3 -5.01 2.04 -11.61
C GLU A 3 -4.92 2.30 -10.10
N GLU A 4 -6.06 2.55 -9.46
CA GLU A 4 -6.09 2.82 -8.04
C GLU A 4 -5.62 1.63 -7.21
N LYS A 5 -6.05 0.43 -7.59
CA LYS A 5 -5.62 -0.78 -6.91
C LYS A 5 -4.13 -1.02 -7.11
N LEU A 6 -3.64 -0.73 -8.30
CA LEU A 6 -2.22 -0.86 -8.59
C LEU A 6 -1.40 0.10 -7.71
N LYS A 7 -1.89 1.32 -7.52
CA LYS A 7 -1.22 2.28 -6.65
C LYS A 7 -1.17 1.81 -5.19
N VAL A 8 -2.22 1.15 -4.72
CA VAL A 8 -2.21 0.57 -3.38
C VAL A 8 -1.13 -0.50 -3.26
N LEU A 9 -1.06 -1.40 -4.24
CA LEU A 9 -0.04 -2.44 -4.25
C LEU A 9 1.36 -1.86 -4.31
N LEU A 10 1.57 -0.83 -5.12
CA LEU A 10 2.85 -0.14 -5.21
C LEU A 10 3.24 0.51 -3.89
N CYS A 11 2.26 1.09 -3.20
CA CYS A 11 2.50 1.68 -1.89
C CYS A 11 3.05 0.65 -0.91
N ILE A 12 2.39 -0.50 -0.84
CA ILE A 12 2.81 -1.57 0.06
C ILE A 12 4.23 -2.04 -0.29
N ALA A 13 4.50 -2.23 -1.58
CA ALA A 13 5.81 -2.66 -2.04
C ALA A 13 6.89 -1.65 -1.69
N LYS A 14 6.62 -0.38 -1.95
CA LYS A 14 7.61 0.69 -1.71
C LYS A 14 7.83 0.95 -0.23
N CYS A 15 6.88 0.58 0.62
CA CYS A 15 7.03 0.63 2.07
C CYS A 15 7.67 -0.64 2.61
N LYS A 16 8.18 -1.51 1.73
CA LYS A 16 8.88 -2.75 2.08
C LYS A 16 8.01 -3.70 2.88
N GLN A 17 6.70 -3.65 2.67
CA GLN A 17 5.73 -4.49 3.36
C GLN A 17 5.82 -4.35 4.89
N ARG A 18 6.13 -3.15 5.35
CA ARG A 18 6.30 -2.86 6.78
C ARG A 18 5.21 -1.96 7.34
N VAL A 19 4.12 -1.78 6.61
CA VAL A 19 3.05 -0.89 7.05
C VAL A 19 1.76 -1.69 7.24
N GLY A 20 1.00 -1.30 8.25
CA GLY A 20 -0.34 -1.83 8.44
C GLY A 20 -1.34 -1.02 7.63
N ARG A 21 -2.60 -1.38 7.77
CA ARG A 21 -3.70 -0.77 7.04
C ARG A 21 -3.76 0.75 7.24
N GLY A 22 -3.75 1.20 8.50
CA GLY A 22 -3.87 2.63 8.80
C GLY A 22 -2.71 3.45 8.26
N LEU A 23 -1.49 2.96 8.42
CA LEU A 23 -0.32 3.68 7.97
C LEU A 23 -0.25 3.71 6.44
N ALA A 24 -0.65 2.61 5.78
CA ALA A 24 -0.72 2.58 4.32
C ALA A 24 -1.69 3.65 3.80
N ILE A 25 -2.84 3.79 4.46
CA ILE A 25 -3.82 4.82 4.09
C ILE A 25 -3.23 6.21 4.29
N ASP A 26 -2.52 6.44 5.40
CA ASP A 26 -1.86 7.73 5.64
C ASP A 26 -0.87 8.07 4.53
N VAL A 27 -0.10 7.09 4.08
CA VAL A 27 0.86 7.31 3.00
C VAL A 27 0.14 7.62 1.70
N LEU A 28 -0.88 6.85 1.36
CA LEU A 28 -1.62 7.04 0.11
C LEU A 28 -2.31 8.40 0.06
N LYS A 29 -2.80 8.89 1.19
CA LYS A 29 -3.45 10.20 1.26
C LYS A 29 -2.46 11.36 1.35
N GLY A 30 -1.21 11.09 1.66
CA GLY A 30 -0.24 12.15 1.90
C GLY A 30 -0.45 12.82 3.25
N SER A 31 -0.83 12.05 4.25
CA SER A 31 -1.09 12.57 5.59
C SER A 31 0.20 12.94 6.31
N HIS A 32 0.19 14.07 6.99
CA HIS A 32 1.36 14.56 7.74
C HIS A 32 1.36 14.04 9.18
N SER A 33 1.21 12.73 9.34
CA SER A 33 1.21 12.13 10.66
C SER A 33 2.63 11.90 11.17
N VAL A 34 2.76 11.83 12.50
CA VAL A 34 4.05 11.58 13.14
C VAL A 34 4.62 10.24 12.67
N ARG A 35 3.75 9.23 12.54
CA ARG A 35 4.20 7.89 12.11
C ARG A 35 4.82 7.93 10.71
N VAL A 36 4.24 8.71 9.81
CA VAL A 36 4.76 8.86 8.46
C VAL A 36 6.15 9.49 8.50
N PHE A 37 6.28 10.59 9.24
CA PHE A 37 7.55 11.32 9.30
C PHE A 37 8.63 10.53 10.04
N ASN A 38 8.28 9.83 11.09
CA ASN A 38 9.25 9.03 11.84
C ASN A 38 9.87 7.93 10.99
N ARG A 39 9.12 7.41 10.02
CA ARG A 39 9.60 6.35 9.13
C ARG A 39 10.07 6.90 7.79
N ARG A 40 10.08 8.22 7.64
CA ARG A 40 10.48 8.91 6.41
C ARG A 40 9.64 8.49 5.20
N LEU A 41 8.42 8.09 5.43
CA LEU A 41 7.54 7.64 4.34
C LEU A 41 7.08 8.78 3.45
N GLN A 42 7.17 10.02 3.92
CA GLN A 42 6.88 11.18 3.09
C GLN A 42 7.84 11.32 1.91
N LEU A 43 9.00 10.64 1.98
CA LEU A 43 9.96 10.63 0.88
C LEU A 43 9.68 9.53 -0.13
N ASN A 44 8.69 8.70 0.15
CA ASN A 44 8.31 7.59 -0.71
C ASN A 44 7.45 8.13 -1.87
N SER A 45 7.70 7.65 -3.09
CA SER A 45 6.95 8.11 -4.26
C SER A 45 5.47 7.77 -4.21
N ALA A 46 5.07 6.83 -3.35
CA ALA A 46 3.65 6.50 -3.15
C ALA A 46 2.93 7.50 -2.26
N PHE A 47 3.69 8.37 -1.56
CA PHE A 47 3.10 9.35 -0.65
C PHE A 47 2.20 10.32 -1.41
N GLY A 48 0.94 10.37 -1.02
CA GLY A 48 -0.05 11.25 -1.66
C GLY A 48 -0.53 10.78 -3.02
N SER A 49 -0.20 9.57 -3.44
CA SER A 49 -0.55 9.10 -4.78
C SER A 49 -2.07 8.93 -4.98
N LEU A 50 -2.83 8.79 -3.90
CA LEU A 50 -4.29 8.68 -3.94
C LEU A 50 -4.93 9.70 -3.00
N LYS A 51 -4.35 10.89 -2.93
CA LYS A 51 -4.80 11.92 -1.98
C LYS A 51 -6.24 12.38 -2.19
N GLU A 52 -6.79 12.18 -3.38
CA GLU A 52 -8.16 12.59 -3.70
C GLU A 52 -9.21 11.59 -3.22
N LEU A 53 -8.80 10.43 -2.75
CA LEU A 53 -9.73 9.43 -2.23
C LEU A 53 -9.91 9.60 -0.72
N SER A 54 -11.11 9.28 -0.23
CA SER A 54 -11.38 9.31 1.20
C SER A 54 -10.80 8.08 1.89
N GLU A 55 -10.70 8.13 3.21
CA GLU A 55 -10.29 6.96 3.98
C GLU A 55 -11.17 5.75 3.70
N GLU A 56 -12.48 5.97 3.61
CA GLU A 56 -13.42 4.88 3.33
C GLU A 56 -13.16 4.25 1.97
N GLU A 57 -12.89 5.07 0.98
CA GLU A 57 -12.59 4.57 -0.36
C GLU A 57 -11.30 3.76 -0.37
N LEU A 58 -10.29 4.21 0.35
CA LEU A 58 -9.03 3.49 0.45
C LEU A 58 -9.19 2.18 1.22
N GLU A 59 -9.99 2.19 2.29
CA GLU A 59 -10.31 0.97 3.03
C GLU A 59 -10.99 -0.06 2.14
N THR A 60 -11.91 0.41 1.30
CA THR A 60 -12.63 -0.46 0.37
C THR A 60 -11.67 -1.08 -0.64
N LEU A 61 -10.74 -0.28 -1.18
CA LEU A 61 -9.75 -0.80 -2.12
C LEU A 61 -8.87 -1.88 -1.48
N ILE A 62 -8.44 -1.64 -0.25
CA ILE A 62 -7.62 -2.61 0.47
C ILE A 62 -8.42 -3.90 0.71
N GLN A 63 -9.67 -3.76 1.13
CA GLN A 63 -10.52 -4.92 1.38
C GLN A 63 -10.73 -5.73 0.10
N GLU A 64 -10.98 -5.05 -1.02
CA GLU A 64 -11.16 -5.73 -2.30
C GLU A 64 -9.89 -6.48 -2.71
N LEU A 65 -8.74 -5.88 -2.49
CA LEU A 65 -7.47 -6.53 -2.81
C LEU A 65 -7.23 -7.76 -1.92
N GLU A 66 -7.65 -7.70 -0.67
CA GLU A 66 -7.59 -8.87 0.21
C GLU A 66 -8.49 -9.99 -0.31
N GLU A 67 -9.70 -9.64 -0.74
CA GLU A 67 -10.65 -10.61 -1.27
C GLU A 67 -10.17 -11.22 -2.57
N GLU A 68 -9.43 -10.46 -3.36
CA GLU A 68 -8.87 -10.93 -4.62
C GLU A 68 -7.57 -11.72 -4.45
N GLY A 69 -7.09 -11.84 -3.22
CA GLY A 69 -5.87 -12.57 -2.95
C GLY A 69 -4.60 -11.84 -3.33
N MET A 70 -4.66 -10.51 -3.42
CA MET A 70 -3.49 -9.70 -3.79
C MET A 70 -2.69 -9.23 -2.58
N ILE A 71 -3.33 -9.11 -1.43
CA ILE A 71 -2.64 -8.77 -0.19
C ILE A 71 -3.19 -9.61 0.95
N VAL A 72 -2.37 -9.77 1.99
CA VAL A 72 -2.74 -10.49 3.20
C VAL A 72 -2.29 -9.66 4.39
N GLU A 73 -3.12 -9.56 5.41
CA GLU A 73 -2.72 -8.91 6.65
C GLU A 73 -2.14 -9.97 7.59
N THR A 74 -0.98 -9.68 8.16
CA THR A 74 -0.33 -10.64 9.06
C THR A 74 -1.09 -10.74 10.37
N GLU A 75 -1.01 -11.90 11.04
CA GLU A 75 -1.73 -12.17 12.28
C GLU A 75 -0.80 -12.05 13.49
N ASP A 76 -0.01 -10.99 13.55
CA ASP A 76 0.88 -10.78 14.69
C ASP A 76 0.43 -9.56 15.48
N GLU A 77 1.21 -9.22 16.51
CA GLU A 77 0.90 -8.11 17.41
C GLU A 77 0.79 -6.77 16.69
N TYR A 78 1.58 -6.60 15.63
CA TYR A 78 1.56 -5.38 14.82
C TYR A 78 1.27 -5.78 13.39
N PRO A 79 -0.02 -5.96 13.04
CA PRO A 79 -0.38 -6.45 11.71
C PRO A 79 0.15 -5.57 10.57
N ARG A 80 0.66 -6.22 9.54
CA ARG A 80 1.18 -5.54 8.37
C ARG A 80 0.51 -6.10 7.13
N LEU A 81 0.45 -5.28 6.09
CA LEU A 81 -0.05 -5.71 4.79
C LEU A 81 1.13 -6.25 3.99
N VAL A 82 1.00 -7.47 3.52
CA VAL A 82 2.05 -8.09 2.70
C VAL A 82 1.47 -8.50 1.36
N LEU A 83 2.35 -8.50 0.35
CA LEU A 83 1.97 -8.86 -1.01
C LEU A 83 1.99 -10.38 -1.17
N THR A 84 1.10 -10.88 -2.04
CA THR A 84 1.08 -12.30 -2.39
C THR A 84 1.90 -12.50 -3.67
N GLU A 85 2.12 -13.77 -4.04
CA GLU A 85 2.81 -14.09 -5.29
C GLU A 85 2.08 -13.47 -6.49
N ALA A 86 0.74 -13.54 -6.47
CA ALA A 86 -0.06 -12.99 -7.57
C ALA A 86 0.19 -11.49 -7.75
N SER A 87 0.22 -10.74 -6.65
CA SER A 87 0.43 -9.30 -6.75
C SER A 87 1.88 -8.96 -7.11
N LYS A 88 2.84 -9.75 -6.63
CA LYS A 88 4.24 -9.55 -6.98
C LYS A 88 4.47 -9.76 -8.46
N GLU A 89 3.85 -10.77 -9.04
CA GLU A 89 3.94 -11.01 -10.49
C GLU A 89 3.33 -9.86 -11.27
N LEU A 90 2.17 -9.38 -10.83
CA LEU A 90 1.50 -8.26 -11.47
C LEU A 90 2.38 -7.01 -11.45
N LEU A 91 2.98 -6.71 -10.30
CA LEU A 91 3.85 -5.53 -10.18
C LEU A 91 5.10 -5.66 -11.03
N HIS A 92 5.65 -6.87 -11.10
CA HIS A 92 6.83 -7.12 -11.92
C HIS A 92 6.54 -6.84 -13.40
N ASP A 93 5.37 -7.25 -13.87
CA ASP A 93 4.98 -7.04 -15.27
C ASP A 93 4.70 -5.57 -15.58
N HIS A 94 4.13 -4.84 -14.63
CA HIS A 94 3.74 -3.45 -14.84
C HIS A 94 4.84 -2.45 -14.53
N VAL A 95 5.72 -2.78 -13.60
CA VAL A 95 6.77 -1.87 -13.16
C VAL A 95 8.07 -2.65 -13.05
N GLY A 96 8.66 -2.96 -14.21
CA GLY A 96 9.86 -3.77 -14.28
C GLY A 96 11.04 -3.20 -13.52
N GLU A 97 11.07 -1.88 -13.34
CA GLU A 97 12.13 -1.21 -12.62
C GLU A 97 11.84 -1.04 -11.13
N LEU A 98 10.77 -1.65 -10.65
CA LEU A 98 10.43 -1.56 -9.24
C LEU A 98 11.45 -2.31 -8.41
N ASP A 99 12.13 -1.58 -7.56
CA ASP A 99 13.18 -2.14 -6.71
C ASP A 99 12.57 -2.60 -5.39
N LEU A 100 12.34 -3.87 -5.29
CA LEU A 100 11.72 -4.47 -4.09
C LEU A 100 12.75 -5.07 -3.14
#